data_e413abc2cee6b86377996e909cc1f809
#
_entry.id   e413abc2cee6b86377996e909cc1f809
#
_cell.length_a   1.000
_cell.length_b   1.000
_cell.length_c   1.000
_cell.angle_alpha   90.00
_cell.angle_beta   90.00
_cell.angle_gamma   90.00
#
_symmetry.space_group_name_H-M   'P 1'
#
loop_
_entity.id
_entity.type
_entity.pdbx_description
1 polymer ?
#
loop_
_entity_poly.entity_id
_entity_poly.type
_entity_poly.pdbx_seq_one_letter_code
_entity_poly.pdbx_strand_id
1 'polypeptide(L)'
;MMPKHKVVVFDLDDTLYKEIDFLKSAYREISDFLCKAYGLEGLFQKMIHDYEIGKNAFQEVIDSYQLPIKLEALLEMYRNHFPDISLDEDTRDVLDALKRNGIGMGIITDGRQKTQLNKIQALGLDHYVDESHIVISEVCGHEKTDGFGFAQIEKSLPDCDYFYVGDNPQKDFIAANQRGWTTICLLDDGRNIHQQSFDLPESYQPKYKIANIRELTAPEFCNV
;
A
#
# COMPACT_ATOMS: atom_id res chain seq x y z
N MET A 1 -8.38 -30.85 17.63
CA MET A 1 -8.01 -30.29 16.32
C MET A 1 -6.62 -29.69 16.50
N MET A 2 -5.67 -29.95 15.61
CA MET A 2 -4.42 -29.19 15.62
C MET A 2 -4.73 -27.73 15.26
N PRO A 3 -4.03 -26.76 15.86
CA PRO A 3 -4.20 -25.37 15.46
C PRO A 3 -3.85 -25.24 13.97
N LYS A 4 -4.70 -24.53 13.23
CA LYS A 4 -4.40 -24.22 11.83
C LYS A 4 -3.21 -23.26 11.75
N HIS A 5 -2.45 -23.35 10.66
CA HIS A 5 -1.43 -22.34 10.37
C HIS A 5 -2.11 -20.99 10.16
N LYS A 6 -1.47 -19.92 10.61
CA LYS A 6 -1.95 -18.55 10.41
C LYS A 6 -1.28 -17.92 9.20
N VAL A 7 -2.04 -17.13 8.48
CA VAL A 7 -1.56 -16.32 7.34
C VAL A 7 -2.05 -14.90 7.52
N VAL A 8 -1.14 -13.94 7.49
CA VAL A 8 -1.44 -12.50 7.52
C VAL A 8 -1.17 -11.91 6.13
N VAL A 9 -2.19 -11.37 5.53
CA VAL A 9 -2.12 -10.73 4.22
C VAL A 9 -2.33 -9.24 4.38
N PHE A 10 -1.47 -8.46 3.77
CA PHE A 10 -1.45 -7.01 3.89
C PHE A 10 -1.90 -6.34 2.60
N ASP A 11 -2.57 -5.23 2.73
CA ASP A 11 -2.49 -4.17 1.75
C ASP A 11 -1.08 -3.54 1.78
N LEU A 12 -0.73 -2.77 0.76
CA LEU A 12 0.58 -2.15 0.65
C LEU A 12 0.54 -0.68 1.06
N ASP A 13 -0.22 0.13 0.32
CA ASP A 13 -0.25 1.58 0.43
C ASP A 13 -1.02 2.01 1.70
N ASP A 14 -0.47 2.95 2.46
CA ASP A 14 -1.01 3.43 3.75
C ASP A 14 -1.21 2.33 4.83
N THR A 15 -0.74 1.11 4.55
CA THR A 15 -0.78 -0.04 5.48
C THR A 15 0.62 -0.46 5.92
N LEU A 16 1.50 -0.87 5.01
CA LEU A 16 2.89 -1.26 5.34
C LEU A 16 3.85 -0.07 5.34
N TYR A 17 3.53 0.98 4.65
CA TYR A 17 4.25 2.25 4.60
C TYR A 17 3.26 3.37 4.25
N LYS A 18 3.65 4.63 4.38
CA LYS A 18 2.76 5.76 4.04
C LYS A 18 2.90 6.14 2.57
N GLU A 19 1.79 6.09 1.81
CA GLU A 19 1.78 6.39 0.37
C GLU A 19 2.24 7.82 0.07
N ILE A 20 2.07 8.75 1.00
CA ILE A 20 2.59 10.12 0.88
C ILE A 20 4.12 10.15 0.70
N ASP A 21 4.85 9.16 1.21
CA ASP A 21 6.30 9.09 1.05
C ASP A 21 6.68 8.66 -0.37
N PHE A 22 5.90 7.77 -1.00
CA PHE A 22 6.02 7.45 -2.43
C PHE A 22 5.77 8.69 -3.30
N LEU A 23 4.71 9.45 -3.02
CA LEU A 23 4.41 10.69 -3.73
C LEU A 23 5.58 11.68 -3.62
N LYS A 24 6.09 11.91 -2.41
CA LYS A 24 7.23 12.82 -2.17
C LYS A 24 8.48 12.37 -2.89
N SER A 25 8.76 11.06 -2.92
CA SER A 25 9.89 10.47 -3.66
C SER A 25 9.79 10.77 -5.15
N ALA A 26 8.62 10.50 -5.74
CA ALA A 26 8.37 10.78 -7.16
C ALA A 26 8.48 12.28 -7.48
N TYR A 27 7.90 13.13 -6.63
CA TYR A 27 7.98 14.59 -6.84
C TYR A 27 9.41 15.10 -6.77
N ARG A 28 10.25 14.54 -5.91
CA ARG A 28 11.68 14.90 -5.84
C ARG A 28 12.40 14.53 -7.14
N GLU A 29 12.23 13.28 -7.62
CA GLU A 29 12.85 12.84 -8.88
C GLU A 29 12.40 13.68 -10.07
N ILE A 30 11.09 13.95 -10.19
CA ILE A 30 10.53 14.76 -11.28
C ILE A 30 11.01 16.21 -11.17
N SER A 31 11.04 16.79 -9.98
CA SER A 31 11.54 18.15 -9.79
C SER A 31 13.02 18.26 -10.17
N ASP A 32 13.85 17.30 -9.79
CA ASP A 32 15.27 17.26 -10.14
C ASP A 32 15.48 17.15 -11.66
N PHE A 33 14.67 16.33 -12.32
CA PHE A 33 14.66 16.23 -13.77
C PHE A 33 14.33 17.58 -14.42
N LEU A 34 13.22 18.21 -14.01
CA LEU A 34 12.77 19.48 -14.57
C LEU A 34 13.74 20.63 -14.27
N CYS A 35 14.32 20.67 -13.06
CA CYS A 35 15.34 21.64 -12.70
C CYS A 35 16.56 21.52 -13.62
N LYS A 36 17.06 20.33 -13.87
CA LYS A 36 18.20 20.08 -14.76
C LYS A 36 17.87 20.39 -16.23
N ALA A 37 16.68 20.01 -16.69
CA ALA A 37 16.30 20.17 -18.09
C ALA A 37 15.98 21.63 -18.47
N TYR A 38 15.40 22.40 -17.55
CA TYR A 38 14.86 23.74 -17.83
C TYR A 38 15.46 24.87 -16.99
N GLY A 39 16.41 24.56 -16.11
CA GLY A 39 17.07 25.59 -15.27
C GLY A 39 16.15 26.19 -14.20
N LEU A 40 15.16 25.43 -13.72
CA LEU A 40 14.19 25.90 -12.74
C LEU A 40 14.66 25.57 -11.31
N GLU A 41 14.14 26.29 -10.32
CA GLU A 41 14.43 26.07 -8.90
C GLU A 41 13.16 25.99 -8.08
N GLY A 42 13.21 25.32 -6.92
CA GLY A 42 12.13 25.28 -5.94
C GLY A 42 10.90 24.46 -6.38
N LEU A 43 10.99 23.64 -7.44
CA LEU A 43 9.85 22.90 -7.98
C LEU A 43 9.29 21.89 -7.01
N PHE A 44 10.13 21.19 -6.23
CA PHE A 44 9.67 20.21 -5.26
C PHE A 44 8.69 20.83 -4.26
N GLN A 45 9.07 21.97 -3.64
CA GLN A 45 8.23 22.67 -2.68
C GLN A 45 6.92 23.17 -3.32
N LYS A 46 7.01 23.68 -4.56
CA LYS A 46 5.81 24.08 -5.31
C LYS A 46 4.87 22.89 -5.55
N MET A 47 5.41 21.74 -5.98
CA MET A 47 4.59 20.55 -6.25
C MET A 47 3.92 20.02 -4.98
N ILE A 48 4.62 20.01 -3.86
CA ILE A 48 4.04 19.64 -2.56
C ILE A 48 2.93 20.60 -2.16
N HIS A 49 3.18 21.91 -2.26
CA HIS A 49 2.16 22.92 -1.96
C HIS A 49 0.92 22.76 -2.84
N ASP A 50 1.09 22.59 -4.16
CA ASP A 50 -0.02 22.41 -5.09
C ASP A 50 -0.85 21.16 -4.75
N TYR A 51 -0.18 20.06 -4.37
CA TYR A 51 -0.84 18.85 -3.89
C TYR A 51 -1.65 19.09 -2.61
N GLU A 52 -1.07 19.76 -1.61
CA GLU A 52 -1.70 20.04 -0.31
C GLU A 52 -2.97 20.92 -0.45
N ILE A 53 -3.02 21.79 -1.47
CA ILE A 53 -4.21 22.59 -1.78
C ILE A 53 -5.15 21.92 -2.81
N GLY A 54 -4.95 20.62 -3.09
CA GLY A 54 -5.82 19.83 -3.96
C GLY A 54 -5.70 20.10 -5.46
N LYS A 55 -4.60 20.71 -5.90
CA LYS A 55 -4.33 20.96 -7.32
C LYS A 55 -3.56 19.80 -7.96
N ASN A 56 -3.65 19.69 -9.29
CA ASN A 56 -2.79 18.81 -10.06
C ASN A 56 -1.39 19.41 -10.18
N ALA A 57 -0.46 18.99 -9.30
CA ALA A 57 0.87 19.55 -9.22
C ALA A 57 1.65 19.50 -10.54
N PHE A 58 1.46 18.46 -11.36
CA PHE A 58 2.13 18.34 -12.66
C PHE A 58 1.59 19.36 -13.67
N GLN A 59 0.26 19.49 -13.75
CA GLN A 59 -0.36 20.47 -14.63
C GLN A 59 0.00 21.90 -14.21
N GLU A 60 -0.03 22.20 -12.91
CA GLU A 60 0.36 23.52 -12.37
C GLU A 60 1.81 23.90 -12.71
N VAL A 61 2.73 22.95 -12.68
CA VAL A 61 4.13 23.18 -13.07
C VAL A 61 4.24 23.42 -14.58
N ILE A 62 3.59 22.59 -15.40
CA ILE A 62 3.59 22.75 -16.86
C ILE A 62 3.08 24.14 -17.24
N ASP A 63 1.93 24.54 -16.68
CA ASP A 63 1.27 25.80 -17.05
C ASP A 63 2.03 27.03 -16.51
N SER A 64 2.50 26.97 -15.25
CA SER A 64 3.22 28.09 -14.61
C SER A 64 4.51 28.45 -15.33
N TYR A 65 5.23 27.43 -15.84
CA TYR A 65 6.52 27.64 -16.50
C TYR A 65 6.45 27.44 -18.03
N GLN A 66 5.25 27.22 -18.59
CA GLN A 66 5.02 26.99 -20.03
C GLN A 66 5.96 25.92 -20.60
N LEU A 67 6.08 24.80 -19.88
CA LEU A 67 7.04 23.75 -20.22
C LEU A 67 6.61 23.00 -21.48
N PRO A 68 7.53 22.71 -22.41
CA PRO A 68 7.25 21.94 -23.61
C PRO A 68 7.24 20.42 -23.32
N ILE A 69 6.58 20.02 -22.23
CA ILE A 69 6.44 18.61 -21.80
C ILE A 69 4.95 18.31 -21.62
N LYS A 70 4.55 17.08 -21.95
CA LYS A 70 3.16 16.65 -21.78
C LYS A 70 2.95 16.08 -20.36
N LEU A 71 1.73 16.24 -19.84
CA LEU A 71 1.31 15.68 -18.55
C LEU A 71 1.56 14.18 -18.47
N GLU A 72 1.29 13.45 -19.55
CA GLU A 72 1.49 12.00 -19.64
C GLU A 72 2.93 11.59 -19.35
N ALA A 73 3.91 12.38 -19.80
CA ALA A 73 5.32 12.11 -19.55
C ALA A 73 5.68 12.21 -18.05
N LEU A 74 5.15 13.23 -17.36
CA LEU A 74 5.35 13.35 -15.90
C LEU A 74 4.62 12.25 -15.13
N LEU A 75 3.41 11.86 -15.58
CA LEU A 75 2.68 10.75 -15.02
C LEU A 75 3.39 9.41 -15.23
N GLU A 76 4.07 9.21 -16.37
CA GLU A 76 4.89 8.02 -16.58
C GLU A 76 6.13 8.02 -15.68
N MET A 77 6.79 9.15 -15.51
CA MET A 77 7.90 9.27 -14.55
C MET A 77 7.42 8.93 -13.15
N TYR A 78 6.31 9.52 -12.69
CA TYR A 78 5.68 9.24 -11.39
C TYR A 78 5.42 7.73 -11.16
N ARG A 79 4.86 7.05 -12.17
CA ARG A 79 4.47 5.64 -12.09
C ARG A 79 5.64 4.67 -12.18
N ASN A 80 6.69 5.05 -12.88
CA ASN A 80 7.81 4.16 -13.19
C ASN A 80 9.05 4.38 -12.32
N HIS A 81 9.10 5.47 -11.50
CA HIS A 81 10.27 5.74 -10.68
C HIS A 81 10.53 4.61 -9.68
N PHE A 82 11.78 4.45 -9.29
CA PHE A 82 12.16 3.59 -8.18
C PHE A 82 12.15 4.43 -6.91
N PRO A 83 11.21 4.19 -5.96
CA PRO A 83 10.98 5.12 -4.88
C PRO A 83 12.03 5.04 -3.78
N ASP A 84 12.38 6.19 -3.21
CA ASP A 84 13.15 6.32 -1.97
C ASP A 84 12.19 6.28 -0.78
N ILE A 85 11.80 5.06 -0.39
CA ILE A 85 10.89 4.75 0.72
C ILE A 85 11.45 3.63 1.57
N SER A 86 11.06 3.57 2.82
CA SER A 86 11.49 2.52 3.76
C SER A 86 10.35 2.14 4.71
N LEU A 87 10.39 0.91 5.22
CA LEU A 87 9.56 0.50 6.35
C LEU A 87 9.96 1.28 7.59
N ASP A 88 8.98 1.73 8.37
CA ASP A 88 9.25 2.21 9.72
C ASP A 88 9.67 1.07 10.66
N GLU A 89 10.13 1.43 11.85
CA GLU A 89 10.61 0.46 12.84
C GLU A 89 9.49 -0.46 13.31
N ASP A 90 8.30 0.08 13.56
CA ASP A 90 7.14 -0.68 14.04
C ASP A 90 6.71 -1.74 13.03
N THR A 91 6.62 -1.38 11.75
CA THR A 91 6.26 -2.30 10.68
C THR A 91 7.32 -3.39 10.50
N ARG A 92 8.60 -3.01 10.52
CA ARG A 92 9.70 -3.97 10.41
C ARG A 92 9.69 -4.98 11.56
N ASP A 93 9.56 -4.49 12.80
CA ASP A 93 9.50 -5.35 14.00
C ASP A 93 8.35 -6.37 13.92
N VAL A 94 7.18 -5.94 13.43
CA VAL A 94 6.02 -6.83 13.25
C VAL A 94 6.30 -7.89 12.18
N LEU A 95 6.80 -7.51 11.00
CA LEU A 95 7.12 -8.45 9.95
C LEU A 95 8.20 -9.46 10.40
N ASP A 96 9.22 -9.01 11.11
CA ASP A 96 10.25 -9.88 11.70
C ASP A 96 9.66 -10.83 12.73
N ALA A 97 8.72 -10.38 13.56
CA ALA A 97 8.06 -11.21 14.54
C ALA A 97 7.19 -12.28 13.86
N LEU A 98 6.37 -11.91 12.87
CA LEU A 98 5.56 -12.86 12.11
C LEU A 98 6.44 -13.94 11.44
N LYS A 99 7.53 -13.52 10.79
CA LYS A 99 8.47 -14.42 10.14
C LYS A 99 9.13 -15.39 11.12
N ARG A 100 9.62 -14.89 12.26
CA ARG A 100 10.25 -15.74 13.31
C ARG A 100 9.29 -16.78 13.88
N ASN A 101 8.01 -16.49 13.92
CA ASN A 101 6.97 -17.38 14.42
C ASN A 101 6.36 -18.30 13.35
N GLY A 102 6.91 -18.28 12.12
CA GLY A 102 6.46 -19.15 11.05
C GLY A 102 5.05 -18.83 10.54
N ILE A 103 4.58 -17.57 10.73
CA ILE A 103 3.31 -17.09 10.21
C ILE A 103 3.49 -16.77 8.72
N GLY A 104 2.63 -17.35 7.88
CA GLY A 104 2.63 -17.06 6.45
C GLY A 104 2.27 -15.61 6.19
N MET A 105 2.89 -14.99 5.18
CA MET A 105 2.61 -13.62 4.81
C MET A 105 2.26 -13.51 3.32
N GLY A 106 1.38 -12.56 2.98
CA GLY A 106 1.01 -12.23 1.61
C GLY A 106 0.74 -10.74 1.44
N ILE A 107 0.67 -10.30 0.19
CA ILE A 107 0.29 -8.94 -0.19
C ILE A 107 -0.79 -9.01 -1.25
N ILE A 108 -1.89 -8.26 -1.06
CA ILE A 108 -2.89 -8.01 -2.09
C ILE A 108 -3.00 -6.49 -2.24
N THR A 109 -2.65 -5.97 -3.42
CA THR A 109 -2.61 -4.53 -3.65
C THR A 109 -3.24 -4.16 -4.99
N ASP A 110 -4.01 -3.08 -5.01
CA ASP A 110 -4.53 -2.49 -6.23
C ASP A 110 -3.51 -1.50 -6.81
N GLY A 111 -3.27 -1.60 -8.09
CA GLY A 111 -2.37 -0.68 -8.78
C GLY A 111 -1.65 -1.29 -9.98
N ARG A 112 -0.75 -0.50 -10.55
CA ARG A 112 0.05 -0.90 -11.71
C ARG A 112 1.17 -1.84 -11.29
N GLN A 113 1.38 -2.90 -12.05
CA GLN A 113 2.43 -3.90 -11.78
C GLN A 113 3.79 -3.25 -11.52
N LYS A 114 4.25 -2.40 -12.43
CA LYS A 114 5.57 -1.77 -12.32
C LYS A 114 5.69 -0.92 -11.06
N THR A 115 4.66 -0.12 -10.76
CA THR A 115 4.64 0.75 -9.58
C THR A 115 4.69 -0.07 -8.29
N GLN A 116 3.81 -1.07 -8.15
CA GLN A 116 3.74 -1.87 -6.93
C GLN A 116 4.99 -2.74 -6.73
N LEU A 117 5.55 -3.34 -7.81
CA LEU A 117 6.80 -4.09 -7.69
C LEU A 117 7.99 -3.18 -7.28
N ASN A 118 8.09 -1.97 -7.82
CA ASN A 118 9.13 -1.02 -7.39
C ASN A 118 8.99 -0.65 -5.90
N LYS A 119 7.76 -0.45 -5.40
CA LYS A 119 7.49 -0.21 -3.98
C LYS A 119 7.88 -1.41 -3.12
N ILE A 120 7.45 -2.61 -3.48
CA ILE A 120 7.76 -3.87 -2.78
C ILE A 120 9.28 -4.07 -2.68
N GLN A 121 9.99 -3.86 -3.76
CA GLN A 121 11.45 -3.98 -3.80
C GLN A 121 12.15 -2.90 -2.95
N ALA A 122 11.72 -1.64 -3.06
CA ALA A 122 12.29 -0.54 -2.29
C ALA A 122 12.10 -0.71 -0.77
N LEU A 123 10.96 -1.28 -0.37
CA LEU A 123 10.64 -1.60 1.03
C LEU A 123 11.31 -2.89 1.53
N GLY A 124 11.94 -3.67 0.65
CA GLY A 124 12.56 -4.96 0.99
C GLY A 124 11.55 -6.04 1.39
N LEU A 125 10.30 -5.95 0.92
CA LEU A 125 9.22 -6.88 1.28
C LEU A 125 9.41 -8.27 0.67
N ASP A 126 10.22 -8.42 -0.36
CA ASP A 126 10.68 -9.69 -0.93
C ASP A 126 11.46 -10.56 0.07
N HIS A 127 11.96 -9.97 1.15
CA HIS A 127 12.54 -10.72 2.27
C HIS A 127 11.51 -11.38 3.18
N TYR A 128 10.25 -10.94 3.15
CA TYR A 128 9.17 -11.38 4.03
C TYR A 128 8.10 -12.20 3.30
N VAL A 129 7.80 -11.84 2.06
CA VAL A 129 6.70 -12.39 1.28
C VAL A 129 7.24 -13.07 0.02
N ASP A 130 6.87 -14.33 -0.20
CA ASP A 130 7.17 -15.05 -1.43
C ASP A 130 6.41 -14.43 -2.61
N GLU A 131 7.03 -14.35 -3.79
CA GLU A 131 6.43 -13.77 -4.99
C GLU A 131 5.08 -14.42 -5.34
N SER A 132 4.93 -15.72 -5.08
CA SER A 132 3.67 -16.45 -5.29
C SER A 132 2.52 -16.02 -4.38
N HIS A 133 2.81 -15.26 -3.33
CA HIS A 133 1.84 -14.70 -2.39
C HIS A 133 1.64 -13.18 -2.55
N ILE A 134 2.11 -12.62 -3.67
CA ILE A 134 1.90 -11.22 -4.03
C ILE A 134 0.88 -11.15 -5.17
N VAL A 135 -0.25 -10.50 -4.91
CA VAL A 135 -1.32 -10.30 -5.89
C VAL A 135 -1.46 -8.81 -6.19
N ILE A 136 -1.27 -8.44 -7.44
CA ILE A 136 -1.39 -7.07 -7.95
C ILE A 136 -2.54 -7.01 -8.93
N SER A 137 -3.46 -6.07 -8.77
CA SER A 137 -4.71 -6.01 -9.55
C SER A 137 -4.48 -5.90 -11.06
N GLU A 138 -3.50 -5.13 -11.53
CA GLU A 138 -3.18 -5.05 -12.97
C GLU A 138 -2.71 -6.40 -13.55
N VAL A 139 -2.00 -7.22 -12.76
CA VAL A 139 -1.49 -8.52 -13.20
C VAL A 139 -2.60 -9.56 -13.31
N CYS A 140 -3.45 -9.62 -12.29
CA CYS A 140 -4.53 -10.61 -12.27
C CYS A 140 -5.79 -10.15 -13.02
N GLY A 141 -5.91 -8.86 -13.36
CA GLY A 141 -7.08 -8.28 -14.00
C GLY A 141 -8.28 -8.09 -13.08
N HIS A 142 -8.07 -8.13 -11.76
CA HIS A 142 -9.11 -8.12 -10.74
C HIS A 142 -8.76 -7.15 -9.61
N GLU A 143 -9.73 -6.35 -9.17
CA GLU A 143 -9.58 -5.49 -7.99
C GLU A 143 -9.85 -6.28 -6.70
N LYS A 144 -9.41 -5.76 -5.56
CA LYS A 144 -9.61 -6.40 -4.24
C LYS A 144 -11.05 -6.74 -3.95
N THR A 145 -11.97 -5.86 -4.32
CA THR A 145 -13.41 -5.96 -4.03
C THR A 145 -14.09 -7.17 -4.64
N ASP A 146 -13.56 -7.76 -5.71
CA ASP A 146 -14.14 -8.95 -6.34
C ASP A 146 -13.69 -10.28 -5.71
N GLY A 147 -12.71 -10.24 -4.82
CA GLY A 147 -12.25 -11.38 -4.04
C GLY A 147 -11.33 -12.36 -4.76
N PHE A 148 -10.96 -12.11 -6.01
CA PHE A 148 -10.06 -12.99 -6.76
C PHE A 148 -8.70 -13.12 -6.08
N GLY A 149 -8.09 -12.01 -5.65
CA GLY A 149 -6.79 -12.00 -4.97
C GLY A 149 -6.79 -12.85 -3.69
N PHE A 150 -7.86 -12.76 -2.90
CA PHE A 150 -8.03 -13.57 -1.70
C PHE A 150 -8.12 -15.07 -2.02
N ALA A 151 -8.86 -15.44 -3.08
CA ALA A 151 -8.94 -16.82 -3.55
C ALA A 151 -7.59 -17.37 -4.02
N GLN A 152 -6.75 -16.55 -4.63
CA GLN A 152 -5.39 -16.95 -5.01
C GLN A 152 -4.53 -17.27 -3.79
N ILE A 153 -4.59 -16.45 -2.74
CA ILE A 153 -3.89 -16.72 -1.48
C ILE A 153 -4.38 -18.04 -0.85
N GLU A 154 -5.69 -18.24 -0.75
CA GLU A 154 -6.26 -19.51 -0.20
C GLU A 154 -5.79 -20.74 -0.98
N LYS A 155 -5.63 -20.62 -2.29
CA LYS A 155 -5.15 -21.70 -3.16
C LYS A 155 -3.66 -22.00 -2.93
N SER A 156 -2.85 -20.98 -2.70
CA SER A 156 -1.39 -21.14 -2.48
C SER A 156 -1.05 -21.54 -1.06
N LEU A 157 -1.87 -21.15 -0.10
CA LEU A 157 -1.72 -21.42 1.34
C LEU A 157 -3.02 -22.03 1.89
N PRO A 158 -3.35 -23.29 1.55
CA PRO A 158 -4.64 -23.88 1.93
C PRO A 158 -4.73 -24.21 3.42
N ASP A 159 -5.98 -24.33 3.92
CA ASP A 159 -6.31 -24.79 5.27
C ASP A 159 -5.71 -23.95 6.41
N CYS A 160 -5.58 -22.63 6.21
CA CYS A 160 -5.08 -21.69 7.18
C CYS A 160 -6.19 -20.87 7.85
N ASP A 161 -5.85 -20.20 8.95
CA ASP A 161 -6.61 -19.11 9.51
C ASP A 161 -6.06 -17.81 8.91
N TYR A 162 -6.91 -17.12 8.12
CA TYR A 162 -6.49 -15.96 7.35
C TYR A 162 -6.85 -14.66 8.04
N PHE A 163 -5.90 -13.74 8.01
CA PHE A 163 -6.06 -12.37 8.49
C PHE A 163 -5.75 -11.41 7.33
N TYR A 164 -6.55 -10.37 7.19
CA TYR A 164 -6.29 -9.31 6.23
C TYR A 164 -6.15 -7.99 6.95
N VAL A 165 -5.05 -7.29 6.69
CA VAL A 165 -4.73 -5.98 7.27
C VAL A 165 -4.73 -4.95 6.15
N GLY A 166 -5.53 -3.91 6.28
CA GLY A 166 -5.62 -2.81 5.32
C GLY A 166 -6.00 -1.51 6.00
N ASP A 167 -6.03 -0.43 5.26
CA ASP A 167 -6.39 0.90 5.77
C ASP A 167 -7.70 1.43 5.18
N ASN A 168 -8.15 0.94 4.01
CA ASN A 168 -9.24 1.51 3.26
C ASN A 168 -10.56 0.70 3.37
N PRO A 169 -11.53 1.10 4.25
CA PRO A 169 -12.76 0.35 4.41
C PRO A 169 -13.59 0.18 3.12
N GLN A 170 -13.44 1.09 2.15
CA GLN A 170 -14.20 1.01 0.90
C GLN A 170 -13.75 -0.13 -0.02
N LYS A 171 -12.52 -0.65 0.15
CA LYS A 171 -11.92 -1.62 -0.76
C LYS A 171 -11.47 -2.90 -0.07
N ASP A 172 -10.93 -2.80 1.15
CA ASP A 172 -10.11 -3.84 1.73
C ASP A 172 -10.89 -4.99 2.37
N PHE A 173 -12.07 -4.72 2.92
CA PHE A 173 -12.67 -5.68 3.84
C PHE A 173 -13.84 -6.47 3.27
N ILE A 174 -14.56 -5.95 2.27
CA ILE A 174 -15.78 -6.59 1.76
C ILE A 174 -15.53 -8.02 1.28
N ALA A 175 -14.53 -8.24 0.44
CA ALA A 175 -14.24 -9.56 -0.11
C ALA A 175 -13.64 -10.51 0.94
N ALA A 176 -12.76 -10.00 1.81
CA ALA A 176 -12.20 -10.76 2.93
C ALA A 176 -13.27 -11.20 3.92
N ASN A 177 -14.22 -10.30 4.27
CA ASN A 177 -15.37 -10.60 5.14
C ASN A 177 -16.27 -11.69 4.54
N GLN A 178 -16.59 -11.60 3.24
CA GLN A 178 -17.40 -12.60 2.54
C GLN A 178 -16.76 -13.99 2.54
N ARG A 179 -15.43 -14.07 2.61
CA ARG A 179 -14.66 -15.31 2.67
C ARG A 179 -14.42 -15.80 4.10
N GLY A 180 -14.89 -15.08 5.11
CA GLY A 180 -14.75 -15.44 6.52
C GLY A 180 -13.35 -15.17 7.10
N TRP A 181 -12.54 -14.35 6.45
CA TRP A 181 -11.25 -13.92 6.98
C TRP A 181 -11.42 -13.01 8.20
N THR A 182 -10.42 -12.95 9.03
CA THR A 182 -10.36 -11.93 10.10
C THR A 182 -9.80 -10.65 9.52
N THR A 183 -10.61 -9.58 9.50
CA THR A 183 -10.25 -8.29 8.91
C THR A 183 -9.86 -7.28 9.97
N ILE A 184 -8.78 -6.56 9.73
CA ILE A 184 -8.15 -5.61 10.67
C ILE A 184 -7.86 -4.33 9.92
N CYS A 185 -8.43 -3.22 10.38
CA CYS A 185 -8.16 -1.90 9.83
C CYS A 185 -7.07 -1.20 10.63
N LEU A 186 -5.98 -0.82 9.98
CA LEU A 186 -5.01 0.13 10.51
C LEU A 186 -5.61 1.55 10.38
N LEU A 187 -5.80 2.21 11.52
CA LEU A 187 -6.37 3.56 11.56
C LEU A 187 -5.37 4.58 11.03
N ASP A 188 -5.89 5.56 10.27
CA ASP A 188 -5.10 6.68 9.79
C ASP A 188 -4.56 7.52 10.96
N ASP A 189 -3.27 7.80 10.92
CA ASP A 189 -2.57 8.71 11.84
C ASP A 189 -2.52 10.16 11.33
N GLY A 190 -3.30 10.48 10.31
CA GLY A 190 -3.37 11.79 9.66
C GLY A 190 -2.40 11.94 8.48
N ARG A 191 -1.75 10.86 8.03
CA ARG A 191 -0.80 10.87 6.90
C ARG A 191 -1.28 10.11 5.68
N ASN A 192 -2.41 9.38 5.77
CA ASN A 192 -2.94 8.64 4.63
C ASN A 192 -3.36 9.61 3.51
N ILE A 193 -3.12 9.21 2.26
CA ILE A 193 -3.55 10.00 1.10
C ILE A 193 -5.08 9.99 0.99
N HIS A 194 -5.70 8.86 1.29
CA HIS A 194 -7.15 8.72 1.24
C HIS A 194 -7.76 8.81 2.64
N GLN A 195 -8.75 9.69 2.79
CA GLN A 195 -9.48 9.80 4.04
C GLN A 195 -10.26 8.52 4.33
N GLN A 196 -10.05 7.94 5.51
CA GLN A 196 -10.82 6.81 5.97
C GLN A 196 -12.27 7.22 6.29
N SER A 197 -13.22 6.39 5.86
CA SER A 197 -14.64 6.54 6.21
C SER A 197 -15.19 5.19 6.64
N PHE A 198 -15.89 5.19 7.78
CA PHE A 198 -16.60 4.03 8.32
C PHE A 198 -18.12 4.15 8.18
N ASP A 199 -18.61 5.16 7.47
CA ASP A 199 -20.02 5.31 7.10
C ASP A 199 -20.34 4.43 5.88
N LEU A 200 -20.27 3.11 6.10
CA LEU A 200 -20.41 2.06 5.09
C LEU A 200 -21.25 0.90 5.64
N PRO A 201 -21.89 0.10 4.77
CA PRO A 201 -22.59 -1.11 5.18
C PRO A 201 -21.72 -2.07 5.99
N GLU A 202 -22.36 -2.89 6.84
CA GLU A 202 -21.67 -3.85 7.72
C GLU A 202 -20.68 -4.76 6.99
N SER A 203 -21.01 -5.18 5.76
CA SER A 203 -20.14 -6.01 4.93
C SER A 203 -18.78 -5.39 4.59
N TYR A 204 -18.67 -4.06 4.68
CA TYR A 204 -17.41 -3.31 4.46
C TYR A 204 -16.66 -3.03 5.77
N GLN A 205 -17.29 -3.25 6.94
CA GLN A 205 -16.65 -2.95 8.21
C GLN A 205 -15.57 -3.97 8.54
N PRO A 206 -14.39 -3.51 9.02
CA PRO A 206 -13.38 -4.41 9.55
C PRO A 206 -13.87 -5.03 10.85
N LYS A 207 -13.47 -6.27 11.14
CA LYS A 207 -13.78 -6.93 12.40
C LYS A 207 -13.03 -6.30 13.58
N TYR A 208 -11.83 -5.81 13.34
CA TYR A 208 -11.00 -5.13 14.33
C TYR A 208 -10.45 -3.82 13.76
N LYS A 209 -10.13 -2.89 14.65
CA LYS A 209 -9.45 -1.63 14.33
C LYS A 209 -8.25 -1.52 15.27
N ILE A 210 -7.09 -1.21 14.71
CA ILE A 210 -5.84 -1.00 15.46
C ILE A 210 -5.30 0.39 15.16
N ALA A 211 -4.74 1.05 16.16
CA ALA A 211 -4.11 2.36 15.98
C ALA A 211 -2.64 2.24 15.56
N ASN A 212 -2.00 1.11 15.88
CA ASN A 212 -0.61 0.84 15.55
C ASN A 212 -0.45 -0.60 15.05
N ILE A 213 0.37 -0.80 14.03
CA ILE A 213 0.61 -2.11 13.44
C ILE A 213 1.21 -3.11 14.44
N ARG A 214 1.92 -2.65 15.49
CA ARG A 214 2.44 -3.50 16.58
C ARG A 214 1.36 -4.28 17.31
N GLU A 215 0.11 -3.82 17.30
CA GLU A 215 -1.01 -4.53 17.91
C GLU A 215 -1.27 -5.90 17.26
N LEU A 216 -0.81 -6.13 16.01
CA LEU A 216 -0.89 -7.43 15.35
C LEU A 216 -0.12 -8.53 16.08
N THR A 217 0.85 -8.19 16.92
CA THR A 217 1.61 -9.16 17.72
C THR A 217 0.85 -9.62 18.97
N ALA A 218 -0.30 -8.99 19.28
CA ALA A 218 -1.12 -9.37 20.43
C ALA A 218 -1.69 -10.80 20.30
N PRO A 219 -1.92 -11.50 21.44
CA PRO A 219 -2.40 -12.89 21.46
C PRO A 219 -3.69 -13.13 20.67
N GLU A 220 -4.58 -12.15 20.61
CA GLU A 220 -5.85 -12.21 19.90
C GLU A 220 -5.70 -12.31 18.37
N PHE A 221 -4.59 -11.80 17.81
CA PHE A 221 -4.32 -11.89 16.38
C PHE A 221 -3.33 -13.01 16.07
N CYS A 222 -2.08 -12.79 16.33
CA CYS A 222 -1.03 -13.68 15.87
C CYS A 222 -0.41 -14.52 16.97
N ASN A 223 -0.59 -14.17 18.25
CA ASN A 223 0.03 -14.82 19.40
C ASN A 223 1.55 -14.98 19.23
N VAL A 224 2.20 -13.84 18.92
CA VAL A 224 3.61 -13.77 18.53
C VAL A 224 4.47 -13.28 19.70
#